data_5e4c33440dd1c9a3078713b84670e3e6
#
_entry.id   5e4c33440dd1c9a3078713b84670e3e6
#
_cell.length_a   1.000
_cell.length_b   1.000
_cell.length_c   1.000
_cell.angle_alpha   90.00
_cell.angle_beta   90.00
_cell.angle_gamma   90.00
#
_symmetry.space_group_name_H-M   'P 1'
#
loop_
_entity.id
_entity.type
_entity.pdbx_description
1 polymer ?
#
loop_
_entity_poly.entity_id
_entity_poly.type
_entity_poly.pdbx_seq_one_letter_code
_entity_poly.pdbx_strand_id
1 'polypeptide(L)'
;MKNNFETCKRFTGYKPCYPDHNCWVDGCKDHLEMGTKILIINLDAMGDVLMTTAQLPLLKKKYPESTIYWITLKNAFGLLLNNPLLDKVYVYDFESLSILENIKFDLVMNVDKSQRSSAILMKMNSKEKLGFGLSENGKIIPMNKGAEYNYLLGMDDHLKFKVNQRLGQEYL
;
A
#
# COMPACT_ATOMS: atom_id res chain seq x y z
N MET A 1 18.54 -11.61 -24.96
CA MET A 1 18.05 -10.55 -24.06
C MET A 1 16.98 -11.14 -23.17
N LYS A 2 17.08 -11.05 -21.85
CA LYS A 2 15.95 -11.43 -20.98
C LYS A 2 14.84 -10.41 -21.22
N ASN A 3 13.72 -10.84 -21.77
CA ASN A 3 12.56 -9.99 -21.95
C ASN A 3 12.07 -9.54 -20.56
N ASN A 4 11.78 -8.25 -20.39
CA ASN A 4 11.42 -7.65 -19.09
C ASN A 4 9.99 -8.00 -18.62
N PHE A 5 9.51 -9.23 -18.89
CA PHE A 5 8.16 -9.64 -18.49
C PHE A 5 7.91 -9.56 -16.98
N GLU A 6 8.97 -9.70 -16.16
CA GLU A 6 8.90 -9.62 -14.69
C GLU A 6 8.49 -8.23 -14.19
N THR A 7 8.74 -7.18 -14.99
CA THR A 7 8.42 -5.79 -14.64
C THR A 7 7.06 -5.35 -15.17
N CYS A 8 6.29 -6.26 -15.80
CA CYS A 8 4.98 -5.92 -16.34
C CYS A 8 3.88 -5.99 -15.27
N LYS A 9 3.14 -4.91 -15.09
CA LYS A 9 2.00 -4.83 -14.14
C LYS A 9 0.93 -5.91 -14.36
N ARG A 10 0.71 -6.32 -15.61
CA ARG A 10 -0.35 -7.26 -16.01
C ARG A 10 0.05 -8.72 -15.88
N PHE A 11 1.34 -9.02 -15.94
CA PHE A 11 1.81 -10.40 -15.96
C PHE A 11 2.02 -10.94 -14.54
N THR A 12 1.35 -12.04 -14.23
CA THR A 12 1.46 -12.69 -12.92
C THR A 12 2.52 -13.79 -12.85
N GLY A 13 3.17 -14.11 -13.98
CA GLY A 13 4.11 -15.22 -14.10
C GLY A 13 3.47 -16.56 -14.47
N TYR A 14 2.13 -16.66 -14.46
CA TYR A 14 1.41 -17.91 -14.73
C TYR A 14 0.89 -18.03 -16.17
N LYS A 15 0.12 -17.03 -16.63
CA LYS A 15 -0.41 -16.99 -17.99
C LYS A 15 -0.24 -15.60 -18.58
N PRO A 16 -0.02 -15.49 -19.90
CA PRO A 16 -0.03 -14.19 -20.57
C PRO A 16 -1.42 -13.55 -20.44
N CYS A 17 -1.46 -12.21 -20.48
CA CYS A 17 -2.72 -11.46 -20.41
C CYS A 17 -3.56 -11.57 -21.68
N TYR A 18 -2.97 -11.96 -22.80
CA TYR A 18 -3.64 -12.28 -24.05
C TYR A 18 -3.33 -13.72 -24.47
N PRO A 19 -4.29 -14.50 -24.99
CA PRO A 19 -4.11 -15.93 -25.28
C PRO A 19 -2.95 -16.27 -26.22
N ASP A 20 -2.70 -15.42 -27.23
CA ASP A 20 -1.69 -15.65 -28.27
C ASP A 20 -0.35 -14.96 -28.01
N HIS A 21 -0.13 -14.49 -26.76
CA HIS A 21 1.06 -13.75 -26.39
C HIS A 21 2.07 -14.62 -25.65
N ASN A 22 3.31 -14.67 -26.11
CA ASN A 22 4.39 -15.31 -25.38
C ASN A 22 5.29 -14.24 -24.73
N CYS A 23 4.95 -13.83 -23.51
CA CYS A 23 5.72 -12.81 -22.77
C CYS A 23 7.18 -13.22 -22.55
N TRP A 24 7.46 -14.52 -22.52
CA TRP A 24 8.81 -15.06 -22.30
C TRP A 24 9.72 -14.93 -23.53
N VAL A 25 9.20 -15.26 -24.70
CA VAL A 25 10.00 -15.38 -25.94
C VAL A 25 9.93 -14.10 -26.78
N ASP A 26 8.72 -13.62 -27.06
CA ASP A 26 8.49 -12.60 -28.08
C ASP A 26 8.55 -11.17 -27.54
N GLY A 27 8.59 -11.02 -26.20
CA GLY A 27 8.36 -9.74 -25.57
C GLY A 27 6.89 -9.31 -25.68
N CYS A 28 6.57 -8.12 -25.23
CA CYS A 28 5.19 -7.63 -25.26
C CYS A 28 5.14 -6.16 -25.68
N LYS A 29 4.44 -5.88 -26.80
CA LYS A 29 4.20 -4.49 -27.26
C LYS A 29 3.26 -3.71 -26.31
N ASP A 30 2.43 -4.42 -25.54
CA ASP A 30 1.50 -3.88 -24.58
C ASP A 30 2.05 -3.94 -23.14
N HIS A 31 3.38 -4.03 -23.01
CA HIS A 31 4.07 -4.03 -21.73
C HIS A 31 3.77 -2.76 -20.94
N LEU A 32 3.35 -2.92 -19.68
CA LEU A 32 3.14 -1.82 -18.74
C LEU A 32 4.14 -1.94 -17.60
N GLU A 33 5.10 -1.04 -17.56
CA GLU A 33 6.14 -1.01 -16.53
C GLU A 33 5.54 -0.83 -15.13
N MET A 34 6.06 -1.57 -14.15
CA MET A 34 5.63 -1.46 -12.75
C MET A 34 6.01 -0.12 -12.12
N GLY A 35 7.15 0.45 -12.51
CA GLY A 35 7.68 1.67 -11.92
C GLY A 35 7.85 1.58 -10.41
N THR A 36 7.49 2.63 -9.68
CA THR A 36 7.58 2.68 -8.22
C THR A 36 6.51 1.79 -7.59
N LYS A 37 6.90 0.78 -6.84
CA LYS A 37 5.99 -0.15 -6.15
C LYS A 37 5.64 0.37 -4.76
N ILE A 38 4.37 0.67 -4.55
CA ILE A 38 3.84 1.23 -3.31
C ILE A 38 2.83 0.26 -2.71
N LEU A 39 2.98 -0.08 -1.43
CA LEU A 39 1.96 -0.82 -0.67
C LEU A 39 1.31 0.09 0.35
N ILE A 40 -0.01 0.14 0.35
CA ILE A 40 -0.82 0.80 1.38
C ILE A 40 -1.41 -0.28 2.29
N ILE A 41 -1.18 -0.14 3.59
CA ILE A 41 -1.76 -0.98 4.64
C ILE A 41 -2.84 -0.13 5.33
N ASN A 42 -4.10 -0.48 5.11
CA ASN A 42 -5.23 0.08 5.85
C ASN A 42 -6.32 -1.00 5.97
N LEU A 43 -6.45 -1.55 7.18
CA LEU A 43 -7.26 -2.73 7.44
C LEU A 43 -8.67 -2.37 7.88
N ASP A 44 -8.81 -1.47 8.83
CA ASP A 44 -10.03 -1.02 9.52
C ASP A 44 -10.04 0.51 9.70
N ALA A 45 -11.16 1.16 9.97
CA ALA A 45 -12.52 0.72 9.67
C ALA A 45 -12.89 1.04 8.22
N MET A 46 -14.03 0.55 7.72
CA MET A 46 -14.45 0.81 6.33
C MET A 46 -14.46 2.31 5.97
N GLY A 47 -14.88 3.17 6.90
CA GLY A 47 -14.86 4.63 6.72
C GLY A 47 -13.44 5.18 6.56
N ASP A 48 -12.49 4.69 7.35
CA ASP A 48 -11.08 5.11 7.27
C ASP A 48 -10.43 4.63 5.97
N VAL A 49 -10.76 3.39 5.53
CA VAL A 49 -10.32 2.87 4.23
C VAL A 49 -10.83 3.78 3.10
N LEU A 50 -12.11 4.16 3.14
CA LEU A 50 -12.69 5.05 2.13
C LEU A 50 -12.03 6.44 2.15
N MET A 51 -11.85 7.04 3.33
CA MET A 51 -11.18 8.35 3.45
C MET A 51 -9.73 8.29 2.95
N THR A 52 -9.03 7.22 3.20
CA THR A 52 -7.63 7.04 2.75
C THR A 52 -7.50 7.00 1.23
N THR A 53 -8.55 6.61 0.49
CA THR A 53 -8.52 6.65 -0.99
C THR A 53 -8.29 8.06 -1.54
N ALA A 54 -8.60 9.12 -0.78
CA ALA A 54 -8.33 10.51 -1.17
C ALA A 54 -6.82 10.81 -1.33
N GLN A 55 -5.94 9.98 -0.80
CA GLN A 55 -4.50 10.10 -0.97
C GLN A 55 -4.00 9.56 -2.32
N LEU A 56 -4.75 8.69 -2.99
CA LEU A 56 -4.33 8.05 -4.24
C LEU A 56 -3.99 9.03 -5.36
N PRO A 57 -4.78 10.10 -5.62
CA PRO A 57 -4.41 11.10 -6.63
C PRO A 57 -3.10 11.81 -6.31
N LEU A 58 -2.82 12.07 -5.02
CA LEU A 58 -1.58 12.70 -4.58
C LEU A 58 -0.38 11.75 -4.76
N LEU A 59 -0.55 10.46 -4.45
CA LEU A 59 0.46 9.45 -4.69
C LEU A 59 0.76 9.30 -6.19
N LYS A 60 -0.25 9.24 -7.05
CA LYS A 60 -0.06 9.18 -8.51
C LYS A 60 0.57 10.46 -9.06
N LYS A 61 0.31 11.63 -8.49
CA LYS A 61 0.98 12.87 -8.85
C LYS A 61 2.47 12.86 -8.47
N LYS A 62 2.79 12.34 -7.27
CA LYS A 62 4.18 12.24 -6.77
C LYS A 62 4.97 11.11 -7.45
N TYR A 63 4.30 10.01 -7.78
CA TYR A 63 4.86 8.82 -8.41
C TYR A 63 4.00 8.41 -9.63
N PRO A 64 4.12 9.10 -10.77
CA PRO A 64 3.23 8.90 -11.93
C PRO A 64 3.24 7.46 -12.46
N GLU A 65 4.42 6.84 -12.54
CA GLU A 65 4.64 5.47 -13.03
C GLU A 65 4.50 4.41 -11.92
N SER A 66 3.77 4.71 -10.83
CA SER A 66 3.66 3.78 -9.70
C SER A 66 2.73 2.62 -9.98
N THR A 67 3.04 1.48 -9.33
CA THR A 67 2.13 0.35 -9.11
C THR A 67 1.69 0.37 -7.66
N ILE A 68 0.41 0.61 -7.43
CA ILE A 68 -0.15 0.74 -6.08
C ILE A 68 -0.87 -0.55 -5.69
N TYR A 69 -0.39 -1.15 -4.62
CA TYR A 69 -0.96 -2.30 -3.94
C TYR A 69 -1.68 -1.82 -2.68
N TRP A 70 -2.77 -2.46 -2.32
CA TRP A 70 -3.48 -2.19 -1.08
C TRP A 70 -3.84 -3.49 -0.37
N ILE A 71 -3.63 -3.57 0.94
CA ILE A 71 -4.12 -4.66 1.78
C ILE A 71 -5.15 -4.13 2.78
N THR A 72 -6.31 -4.79 2.85
CA THR A 72 -7.43 -4.42 3.71
C THR A 72 -8.18 -5.66 4.22
N LEU A 73 -9.10 -5.49 5.16
CA LEU A 73 -9.99 -6.57 5.57
C LEU A 73 -11.06 -6.88 4.53
N LYS A 74 -11.62 -8.09 4.60
CA LYS A 74 -12.64 -8.58 3.66
C LYS A 74 -13.86 -7.67 3.56
N ASN A 75 -14.29 -7.06 4.65
CA ASN A 75 -15.44 -6.16 4.68
C ASN A 75 -15.21 -4.86 3.90
N ALA A 76 -13.98 -4.35 3.85
CA ALA A 76 -13.62 -3.14 3.13
C ALA A 76 -13.14 -3.38 1.69
N PHE A 77 -12.82 -4.64 1.34
CA PHE A 77 -12.27 -5.02 0.03
C PHE A 77 -13.13 -4.53 -1.15
N GLY A 78 -14.45 -4.67 -1.05
CA GLY A 78 -15.38 -4.24 -2.09
C GLY A 78 -15.35 -2.74 -2.41
N LEU A 79 -14.94 -1.90 -1.44
CA LEU A 79 -14.81 -0.44 -1.64
C LEU A 79 -13.66 -0.07 -2.59
N LEU A 80 -12.68 -0.95 -2.73
CA LEU A 80 -11.43 -0.68 -3.43
C LEU A 80 -11.36 -1.32 -4.83
N LEU A 81 -12.16 -2.35 -5.10
CA LEU A 81 -12.05 -3.21 -6.29
C LEU A 81 -12.10 -2.48 -7.64
N ASN A 82 -12.88 -1.42 -7.73
CA ASN A 82 -13.09 -0.68 -8.99
C ASN A 82 -12.39 0.68 -8.98
N ASN A 83 -11.43 0.89 -8.09
CA ASN A 83 -10.68 2.14 -8.06
C ASN A 83 -9.58 2.11 -9.14
N PRO A 84 -9.66 2.99 -10.18
CA PRO A 84 -8.73 2.97 -11.31
C PRO A 84 -7.30 3.37 -10.93
N LEU A 85 -7.10 3.92 -9.74
CA LEU A 85 -5.78 4.32 -9.23
C LEU A 85 -5.06 3.19 -8.48
N LEU A 86 -5.74 2.06 -8.23
CA LEU A 86 -5.17 0.88 -7.60
C LEU A 86 -4.88 -0.19 -8.65
N ASP A 87 -3.68 -0.73 -8.60
CA ASP A 87 -3.27 -1.81 -9.50
C ASP A 87 -3.60 -3.18 -8.92
N LYS A 88 -3.51 -3.36 -7.59
CA LYS A 88 -3.83 -4.63 -6.90
C LYS A 88 -4.39 -4.38 -5.51
N VAL A 89 -5.47 -5.09 -5.17
CA VAL A 89 -6.07 -5.09 -3.84
C VAL A 89 -6.01 -6.50 -3.26
N TYR A 90 -5.55 -6.60 -2.02
CA TYR A 90 -5.42 -7.86 -1.28
C TYR A 90 -6.32 -7.86 -0.05
N VAL A 91 -6.93 -9.01 0.23
CA VAL A 91 -7.60 -9.25 1.51
C VAL A 91 -6.53 -9.67 2.52
N TYR A 92 -6.65 -9.20 3.76
CA TYR A 92 -5.78 -9.63 4.84
C TYR A 92 -6.06 -11.10 5.19
N ASP A 93 -5.23 -11.98 4.66
CA ASP A 93 -5.19 -13.41 4.95
C ASP A 93 -3.76 -13.94 4.83
N PHE A 94 -3.57 -15.21 5.15
CA PHE A 94 -2.25 -15.83 5.13
C PHE A 94 -1.62 -15.86 3.72
N GLU A 95 -2.42 -16.14 2.69
CA GLU A 95 -1.96 -16.22 1.30
C GLU A 95 -1.45 -14.84 0.83
N SER A 96 -2.26 -13.82 1.01
CA SER A 96 -1.93 -12.43 0.64
C SER A 96 -0.67 -11.93 1.36
N LEU A 97 -0.55 -12.21 2.66
CA LEU A 97 0.65 -11.84 3.42
C LEU A 97 1.89 -12.55 2.89
N SER A 98 1.80 -13.87 2.64
CA SER A 98 2.91 -14.65 2.11
C SER A 98 3.38 -14.12 0.75
N ILE A 99 2.47 -13.66 -0.11
CA ILE A 99 2.80 -13.04 -1.39
C ILE A 99 3.50 -11.69 -1.15
N LEU A 100 2.89 -10.81 -0.34
CA LEU A 100 3.37 -9.45 -0.13
C LEU A 100 4.75 -9.40 0.57
N GLU A 101 5.03 -10.31 1.50
CA GLU A 101 6.33 -10.42 2.18
C GLU A 101 7.49 -10.74 1.20
N ASN A 102 7.19 -11.37 0.06
CA ASN A 102 8.17 -11.69 -0.98
C ASN A 102 8.33 -10.60 -2.06
N ILE A 103 7.49 -9.57 -2.05
CA ILE A 103 7.62 -8.44 -2.98
C ILE A 103 8.56 -7.39 -2.37
N LYS A 104 9.52 -6.92 -3.16
CA LYS A 104 10.35 -5.78 -2.78
C LYS A 104 9.66 -4.48 -3.21
N PHE A 105 9.18 -3.73 -2.23
CA PHE A 105 8.54 -2.43 -2.43
C PHE A 105 9.56 -1.28 -2.41
N ASP A 106 9.22 -0.17 -3.05
CA ASP A 106 9.95 1.09 -2.90
C ASP A 106 9.44 1.84 -1.67
N LEU A 107 8.11 1.81 -1.47
CA LEU A 107 7.45 2.46 -0.34
C LEU A 107 6.36 1.57 0.24
N VAL A 108 6.32 1.45 1.56
CA VAL A 108 5.18 0.86 2.29
C VAL A 108 4.63 1.87 3.27
N MET A 109 3.34 2.14 3.18
CA MET A 109 2.62 3.10 4.04
C MET A 109 1.60 2.36 4.90
N ASN A 110 1.73 2.46 6.22
CA ASN A 110 0.70 2.00 7.15
C ASN A 110 -0.03 3.19 7.77
N VAL A 111 -1.24 3.43 7.31
CA VAL A 111 -2.10 4.52 7.80
C VAL A 111 -3.07 4.08 8.90
N ASP A 112 -3.08 2.79 9.21
CA ASP A 112 -3.89 2.17 10.26
C ASP A 112 -3.08 2.06 11.57
N LYS A 113 -3.60 2.67 12.64
CA LYS A 113 -2.97 2.70 13.97
C LYS A 113 -3.37 1.48 14.80
N SER A 114 -3.05 0.27 14.34
CA SER A 114 -3.27 -0.98 15.08
C SER A 114 -1.98 -1.79 15.21
N GLN A 115 -1.89 -2.65 16.24
CA GLN A 115 -0.74 -3.55 16.38
C GLN A 115 -0.63 -4.51 15.18
N ARG A 116 -1.77 -4.95 14.64
CA ARG A 116 -1.85 -5.85 13.50
C ARG A 116 -1.26 -5.22 12.24
N SER A 117 -1.73 -4.04 11.86
CA SER A 117 -1.24 -3.33 10.67
C SER A 117 0.23 -2.90 10.83
N SER A 118 0.60 -2.48 12.05
CA SER A 118 1.98 -2.13 12.37
C SER A 118 2.94 -3.33 12.26
N ALA A 119 2.51 -4.52 12.69
CA ALA A 119 3.29 -5.75 12.52
C ALA A 119 3.47 -6.11 11.04
N ILE A 120 2.43 -5.92 10.22
CA ILE A 120 2.53 -6.11 8.77
C ILE A 120 3.59 -5.17 8.19
N LEU A 121 3.54 -3.86 8.51
CA LEU A 121 4.54 -2.90 8.03
C LEU A 121 5.97 -3.36 8.33
N MET A 122 6.21 -3.84 9.56
CA MET A 122 7.57 -4.25 9.95
C MET A 122 8.08 -5.44 9.15
N LYS A 123 7.21 -6.37 8.75
CA LYS A 123 7.56 -7.56 7.96
C LYS A 123 7.81 -7.27 6.48
N MET A 124 7.22 -6.21 5.92
CA MET A 124 7.35 -5.91 4.50
C MET A 124 8.79 -5.56 4.13
N ASN A 125 9.25 -6.11 3.00
CA ASN A 125 10.53 -5.76 2.39
C ASN A 125 10.36 -4.47 1.58
N SER A 126 10.91 -3.35 2.07
CA SER A 126 10.82 -2.05 1.39
C SER A 126 12.02 -1.15 1.64
N LYS A 127 12.23 -0.21 0.71
CA LYS A 127 13.26 0.83 0.85
C LYS A 127 12.86 1.88 1.89
N GLU A 128 11.58 2.24 1.91
CA GLU A 128 11.02 3.24 2.81
C GLU A 128 9.74 2.73 3.47
N LYS A 129 9.58 3.04 4.75
CA LYS A 129 8.40 2.71 5.57
C LYS A 129 7.86 3.97 6.21
N LEU A 130 6.56 4.26 6.02
CA LEU A 130 5.87 5.41 6.58
C LEU A 130 4.65 4.98 7.41
N GLY A 131 4.25 5.84 8.32
CA GLY A 131 3.06 5.62 9.15
C GLY A 131 3.38 4.99 10.50
N PHE A 132 2.63 3.96 10.89
CA PHE A 132 2.75 3.31 12.20
C PHE A 132 3.43 1.96 12.10
N GLY A 133 4.53 1.81 12.81
CA GLY A 133 5.26 0.55 12.98
C GLY A 133 5.06 -0.07 14.36
N LEU A 134 5.73 -1.19 14.59
CA LEU A 134 5.73 -1.91 15.85
C LEU A 134 7.14 -1.96 16.42
N SER A 135 7.30 -1.57 17.69
CA SER A 135 8.58 -1.70 18.40
C SER A 135 8.86 -3.15 18.79
N GLU A 136 10.11 -3.44 19.20
CA GLU A 136 10.51 -4.76 19.73
C GLU A 136 9.69 -5.21 20.96
N ASN A 137 9.13 -4.25 21.69
CA ASN A 137 8.24 -4.51 22.84
C ASN A 137 6.76 -4.62 22.45
N GLY A 138 6.44 -4.72 21.16
CA GLY A 138 5.06 -4.85 20.64
C GLY A 138 4.21 -3.60 20.78
N LYS A 139 4.83 -2.41 20.91
CA LYS A 139 4.12 -1.14 21.00
C LYS A 139 4.05 -0.46 19.64
N ILE A 140 2.90 0.15 19.34
CA ILE A 140 2.75 0.98 18.14
C ILE A 140 3.65 2.21 18.29
N ILE A 141 4.44 2.49 17.25
CA ILE A 141 5.34 3.64 17.18
C ILE A 141 5.17 4.37 15.85
N PRO A 142 5.29 5.71 15.82
CA PRO A 142 5.37 6.44 14.57
C PRO A 142 6.72 6.20 13.87
N MET A 143 6.69 6.06 12.55
CA MET A 143 7.89 5.81 11.73
C MET A 143 8.39 7.08 11.02
N ASN A 144 7.59 8.14 10.99
CA ASN A 144 7.92 9.41 10.34
C ASN A 144 7.20 10.58 11.01
N LYS A 145 7.60 11.81 10.70
CA LYS A 145 7.06 13.03 11.32
C LYS A 145 5.54 13.18 11.19
N GLY A 146 4.98 12.84 10.03
CA GLY A 146 3.52 12.88 9.85
C GLY A 146 2.79 11.90 10.77
N ALA A 147 3.34 10.70 10.95
CA ALA A 147 2.80 9.73 11.89
C ALA A 147 2.98 10.16 13.36
N GLU A 148 4.08 10.88 13.72
CA GLU A 148 4.28 11.44 15.06
C GLU A 148 3.16 12.40 15.41
N TYR A 149 2.81 13.30 14.50
CA TYR A 149 1.71 14.25 14.70
C TYR A 149 0.38 13.53 14.96
N ASN A 150 0.03 12.56 14.14
CA ASN A 150 -1.16 11.74 14.32
C ASN A 150 -1.13 10.89 15.60
N TYR A 151 0.07 10.45 16.00
CA TYR A 151 0.25 9.73 17.25
C TYR A 151 -0.07 10.64 18.46
N LEU A 152 0.45 11.86 18.45
CA LEU A 152 0.21 12.88 19.48
C LEU A 152 -1.27 13.29 19.55
N LEU A 153 -1.95 13.46 18.40
CA LEU A 153 -3.40 13.72 18.38
C LEU A 153 -4.22 12.62 19.06
N GLY A 154 -3.75 11.39 19.03
CA GLY A 154 -4.41 10.28 19.71
C GLY A 154 -4.07 10.14 21.20
N MET A 155 -3.05 10.87 21.67
CA MET A 155 -2.59 10.86 23.06
C MET A 155 -3.03 12.09 23.85
N ASP A 156 -3.40 13.17 23.16
CA ASP A 156 -3.77 14.45 23.75
C ASP A 156 -5.12 14.94 23.20
N ASP A 157 -6.18 14.79 24.01
CA ASP A 157 -7.52 15.22 23.65
C ASP A 157 -7.62 16.74 23.46
N HIS A 158 -6.84 17.53 24.19
CA HIS A 158 -6.82 18.98 24.01
C HIS A 158 -6.25 19.37 22.64
N LEU A 159 -5.22 18.69 22.19
CA LEU A 159 -4.65 18.87 20.86
C LEU A 159 -5.64 18.46 19.79
N LYS A 160 -6.26 17.29 19.95
CA LYS A 160 -7.23 16.70 19.01
C LYS A 160 -8.41 17.62 18.71
N PHE A 161 -8.98 18.28 19.74
CA PHE A 161 -10.13 19.18 19.56
C PHE A 161 -9.78 20.57 19.03
N LYS A 162 -8.50 20.94 19.01
CA LYS A 162 -8.04 22.24 18.48
C LYS A 162 -7.64 22.20 17.01
N VAL A 163 -7.45 21.00 16.45
CA VAL A 163 -6.90 20.85 15.12
C VAL A 163 -7.99 20.72 14.07
N ASN A 164 -7.90 21.55 13.03
CA ASN A 164 -8.81 21.58 11.90
C ASN A 164 -8.27 20.81 10.65
N GLN A 165 -7.17 20.10 10.80
CA GLN A 165 -6.57 19.32 9.73
C GLN A 165 -7.29 17.98 9.52
N ARG A 166 -7.53 17.61 8.27
CA ARG A 166 -8.11 16.31 7.92
C ARG A 166 -7.07 15.22 8.08
N LEU A 167 -7.44 14.13 8.75
CA LEU A 167 -6.64 12.92 8.86
C LEU A 167 -6.17 12.46 7.48
N GLY A 168 -4.89 12.14 7.36
CA GLY A 168 -4.30 11.58 6.16
C GLY A 168 -3.54 12.56 5.27
N GLN A 169 -3.64 13.86 5.50
CA GLN A 169 -2.82 14.84 4.77
C GLN A 169 -1.37 14.89 5.25
N GLU A 170 -1.11 14.38 6.44
CA GLU A 170 0.19 14.42 7.11
C GLU A 170 1.18 13.37 6.60
N TYR A 171 0.70 12.35 5.89
CA TYR A 171 1.55 11.25 5.39
C TYR A 171 2.25 11.54 4.07
N LEU A 172 1.87 12.59 3.38
CA LEU A 172 2.35 12.96 2.04
C LEU A 172 3.17 14.25 2.05
#